data_3f735d1485f97042906ed305f6bfc07e
#
_entry.id   3f735d1485f97042906ed305f6bfc07e
#
_cell.length_a   1.000
_cell.length_b   1.000
_cell.length_c   1.000
_cell.angle_alpha   90.00
_cell.angle_beta   90.00
_cell.angle_gamma   90.00
#
_symmetry.space_group_name_H-M   'P 1'
#
loop_
_entity.id
_entity.type
_entity.pdbx_description
1 polymer ?
#
loop_
_entity_poly.entity_id
_entity_poly.type
_entity_poly.pdbx_seq_one_letter_code
_entity_poly.pdbx_strand_id
1 'polypeptide(L)'
;QFGDSFENIAVTESLKNAQINNGIGEFRLTEQDLVIEDTHHKSQMSTVLMIDISHSMILYGEDRITPAKKVAMALAELITTSYPKDTLDVIVFGNDAWPIKIKDLPYLNVGPYHTNTVAGLELAMDILRRKRNTNKQIFMITDGKPSCLRLPDGQYYKNSNGLDQMIVE
;
A
#
# COMPACT_ATOMS: atom_id res chain seq x y z
N GLN A 1 10.23 -18.21 21.06
CA GLN A 1 9.42 -19.38 20.67
C GLN A 1 10.14 -20.18 19.59
N PHE A 2 9.92 -21.48 19.56
CA PHE A 2 10.52 -22.35 18.53
C PHE A 2 10.05 -21.91 17.15
N GLY A 3 10.97 -21.47 16.28
CA GLY A 3 10.69 -21.07 14.90
C GLY A 3 10.78 -19.58 14.60
N ASP A 4 11.09 -18.75 15.59
CA ASP A 4 11.34 -17.32 15.33
C ASP A 4 12.71 -17.13 14.66
N SER A 5 12.77 -16.21 13.70
CA SER A 5 14.00 -15.93 12.97
C SER A 5 15.05 -15.29 13.89
N PHE A 6 16.30 -15.69 13.74
CA PHE A 6 17.43 -15.07 14.44
C PHE A 6 17.58 -13.58 14.16
N GLU A 7 17.00 -13.10 13.07
CA GLU A 7 17.00 -11.68 12.67
C GLU A 7 16.16 -10.79 13.62
N ASN A 8 15.24 -11.41 14.38
CA ASN A 8 14.34 -10.70 15.30
C ASN A 8 14.84 -10.73 16.75
N ILE A 9 16.07 -11.13 16.99
CA ILE A 9 16.64 -11.19 18.35
C ILE A 9 17.08 -9.80 18.80
N ALA A 10 16.50 -9.32 19.88
CA ALA A 10 16.92 -8.07 20.52
C ALA A 10 18.24 -8.29 21.28
N VAL A 11 19.38 -8.10 20.60
CA VAL A 11 20.71 -8.44 21.09
C VAL A 11 21.03 -7.77 22.44
N THR A 12 20.72 -6.48 22.56
CA THR A 12 21.01 -5.72 23.79
C THR A 12 20.26 -6.25 25.00
N GLU A 13 18.98 -6.57 24.87
CA GLU A 13 18.17 -7.11 25.95
C GLU A 13 18.52 -8.57 26.25
N SER A 14 18.84 -9.37 25.23
CA SER A 14 19.30 -10.74 25.40
C SER A 14 20.64 -10.79 26.19
N LEU A 15 21.57 -9.90 25.87
CA LEU A 15 22.83 -9.77 26.59
C LEU A 15 22.61 -9.34 28.04
N LYS A 16 21.70 -8.41 28.28
CA LYS A 16 21.36 -7.93 29.63
C LYS A 16 20.74 -9.06 30.47
N ASN A 17 19.85 -9.84 29.88
CA ASN A 17 19.27 -11.00 30.57
C ASN A 17 20.31 -12.06 30.90
N ALA A 18 21.23 -12.35 29.99
CA ALA A 18 22.34 -13.27 30.24
C ALA A 18 23.24 -12.82 31.38
N GLN A 19 23.51 -11.50 31.49
CA GLN A 19 24.27 -10.94 32.61
C GLN A 19 23.54 -11.03 33.94
N ILE A 20 22.22 -10.82 33.94
CA ILE A 20 21.39 -10.93 35.15
C ILE A 20 21.33 -12.38 35.65
N ASN A 21 21.16 -13.32 34.73
CA ASN A 21 20.94 -14.73 35.07
C ASN A 21 22.24 -15.48 35.48
N ASN A 22 23.37 -15.13 34.84
CA ASN A 22 24.63 -15.89 35.01
C ASN A 22 25.75 -15.10 35.75
N GLY A 23 25.52 -13.82 36.08
CA GLY A 23 26.54 -12.96 36.72
C GLY A 23 27.65 -12.49 35.79
N ILE A 24 28.52 -11.62 36.29
CA ILE A 24 29.55 -10.92 35.49
C ILE A 24 30.76 -11.82 35.17
N GLY A 25 30.94 -12.93 35.87
CA GLY A 25 32.13 -13.78 35.79
C GLY A 25 32.06 -14.93 34.76
N GLU A 26 30.89 -15.44 34.45
CA GLU A 26 30.68 -16.47 33.42
C GLU A 26 29.55 -16.07 32.49
N PHE A 27 29.90 -15.44 31.41
CA PHE A 27 28.91 -15.06 30.41
C PHE A 27 28.53 -16.25 29.53
N ARG A 28 27.29 -16.73 29.71
CA ARG A 28 26.66 -17.76 28.86
C ARG A 28 25.31 -17.25 28.43
N LEU A 29 25.07 -17.18 27.10
CA LEU A 29 23.76 -16.97 26.53
C LEU A 29 23.00 -18.30 26.51
N THR A 30 21.91 -18.36 27.25
CA THR A 30 20.98 -19.50 27.21
C THR A 30 19.76 -19.12 26.35
N GLU A 31 19.04 -20.16 25.92
CA GLU A 31 17.82 -19.95 25.11
C GLU A 31 16.75 -19.13 25.87
N GLN A 32 16.79 -19.12 27.20
CA GLN A 32 15.89 -18.33 28.05
C GLN A 32 16.26 -16.85 28.14
N ASP A 33 17.51 -16.52 27.84
CA ASP A 33 18.00 -15.14 27.85
C ASP A 33 17.70 -14.40 26.54
N LEU A 34 17.34 -15.14 25.49
CA LEU A 34 17.04 -14.57 24.18
C LEU A 34 15.71 -13.83 24.20
N VAL A 35 15.76 -12.54 23.94
CA VAL A 35 14.59 -11.69 23.74
C VAL A 35 14.35 -11.54 22.25
N ILE A 36 13.21 -12.00 21.80
CA ILE A 36 12.78 -11.87 20.42
C ILE A 36 11.92 -10.62 20.31
N GLU A 37 12.36 -9.70 19.45
CA GLU A 37 11.55 -8.52 19.15
C GLU A 37 10.37 -8.96 18.27
N ASP A 38 9.18 -8.97 18.87
CA ASP A 38 7.95 -9.33 18.14
C ASP A 38 7.54 -8.15 17.25
N THR A 39 8.08 -8.14 16.03
CA THR A 39 7.72 -7.17 15.01
C THR A 39 6.31 -7.37 14.45
N HIS A 40 5.70 -8.53 14.68
CA HIS A 40 4.37 -8.86 14.17
C HIS A 40 3.24 -8.05 14.80
N HIS A 41 3.35 -7.61 16.06
CA HIS A 41 2.32 -6.78 16.71
C HIS A 41 2.31 -5.32 16.21
N LYS A 42 3.43 -4.85 15.64
CA LYS A 42 3.57 -3.49 15.11
C LYS A 42 3.25 -3.37 13.62
N SER A 43 3.00 -4.48 12.92
CA SER A 43 2.97 -4.55 11.47
C SER A 43 1.59 -4.73 10.83
N GLN A 44 0.50 -4.51 11.59
CA GLN A 44 -0.83 -4.43 10.97
C GLN A 44 -0.87 -3.20 10.06
N MET A 45 -1.03 -3.44 8.76
CA MET A 45 -1.00 -2.41 7.75
C MET A 45 -2.36 -2.26 7.09
N SER A 46 -2.76 -1.03 6.84
CA SER A 46 -3.88 -0.71 5.98
C SER A 46 -3.35 -0.23 4.64
N THR A 47 -3.69 -0.95 3.59
CA THR A 47 -3.24 -0.67 2.23
C THR A 47 -4.42 -0.23 1.38
N VAL A 48 -4.24 0.84 0.62
CA VAL A 48 -5.11 1.21 -0.49
C VAL A 48 -4.36 0.99 -1.79
N LEU A 49 -4.94 0.21 -2.68
CA LEU A 49 -4.46 0.00 -4.04
C LEU A 49 -5.24 0.88 -5.00
N MET A 50 -4.56 1.81 -5.64
CA MET A 50 -5.12 2.73 -6.63
C MET A 50 -4.75 2.26 -8.04
N ILE A 51 -5.75 2.12 -8.91
CA ILE A 51 -5.55 1.68 -10.29
C ILE A 51 -6.07 2.75 -11.24
N ASP A 52 -5.19 3.20 -12.12
CA ASP A 52 -5.52 4.12 -13.20
C ASP A 52 -6.33 3.39 -14.29
N ILE A 53 -7.52 3.89 -14.57
CA ILE A 53 -8.39 3.41 -15.65
C ILE A 53 -8.62 4.48 -16.72
N SER A 54 -7.74 5.46 -16.80
CA SER A 54 -7.79 6.50 -17.83
C SER A 54 -7.48 5.94 -19.22
N HIS A 55 -7.86 6.70 -20.23
CA HIS A 55 -7.72 6.28 -21.64
C HIS A 55 -6.27 5.99 -22.05
N SER A 56 -5.29 6.65 -21.44
CA SER A 56 -3.86 6.41 -21.68
C SER A 56 -3.42 4.96 -21.43
N MET A 57 -4.16 4.22 -20.60
CA MET A 57 -3.85 2.81 -20.30
C MET A 57 -4.05 1.86 -21.49
N ILE A 58 -4.63 2.34 -22.61
CA ILE A 58 -4.83 1.58 -23.86
C ILE A 58 -4.40 2.34 -25.12
N LEU A 59 -3.79 3.53 -24.94
CA LEU A 59 -3.36 4.35 -26.09
C LEU A 59 -2.15 3.75 -26.81
N TYR A 60 -2.03 4.12 -28.08
CA TYR A 60 -0.89 3.79 -28.96
C TYR A 60 -0.69 2.29 -29.25
N GLY A 61 -1.76 1.49 -29.15
CA GLY A 61 -1.69 0.05 -29.39
C GLY A 61 -1.01 -0.74 -28.27
N GLU A 62 -0.65 -0.10 -27.18
CA GLU A 62 -0.14 -0.74 -25.97
C GLU A 62 -1.28 -1.00 -24.99
N ASP A 63 -1.41 -2.25 -24.60
CA ASP A 63 -2.33 -2.66 -23.52
C ASP A 63 -1.58 -2.61 -22.18
N ARG A 64 -1.78 -1.52 -21.44
CA ARG A 64 -1.18 -1.34 -20.11
C ARG A 64 -2.11 -1.80 -18.99
N ILE A 65 -3.41 -1.88 -19.26
CA ILE A 65 -4.39 -2.28 -18.24
C ILE A 65 -4.27 -3.77 -17.89
N THR A 66 -3.98 -4.65 -18.85
CA THR A 66 -3.84 -6.08 -18.58
C THR A 66 -2.69 -6.40 -17.64
N PRO A 67 -1.45 -5.92 -17.84
CA PRO A 67 -0.39 -6.09 -16.85
C PRO A 67 -0.70 -5.39 -15.52
N ALA A 68 -1.36 -4.23 -15.52
CA ALA A 68 -1.76 -3.56 -14.29
C ALA A 68 -2.74 -4.40 -13.46
N LYS A 69 -3.73 -5.03 -14.10
CA LYS A 69 -4.64 -5.98 -13.44
C LYS A 69 -3.90 -7.16 -12.83
N LYS A 70 -2.93 -7.73 -13.56
CA LYS A 70 -2.14 -8.89 -13.07
C LYS A 70 -1.36 -8.53 -11.81
N VAL A 71 -0.73 -7.35 -11.80
CA VAL A 71 0.00 -6.85 -10.62
C VAL A 71 -0.97 -6.60 -9.46
N ALA A 72 -2.10 -5.98 -9.71
CA ALA A 72 -3.11 -5.71 -8.71
C ALA A 72 -3.69 -7.00 -8.10
N MET A 73 -3.98 -7.98 -8.91
CA MET A 73 -4.48 -9.30 -8.47
C MET A 73 -3.42 -10.05 -7.66
N ALA A 74 -2.17 -10.06 -8.09
CA ALA A 74 -1.07 -10.69 -7.37
C ALA A 74 -0.83 -10.02 -6.00
N LEU A 75 -0.87 -8.68 -5.94
CA LEU A 75 -0.74 -7.94 -4.69
C LEU A 75 -1.92 -8.20 -3.75
N ALA A 76 -3.14 -8.24 -4.28
CA ALA A 76 -4.34 -8.55 -3.50
C ALA A 76 -4.27 -9.97 -2.92
N GLU A 77 -3.85 -10.95 -3.70
CA GLU A 77 -3.66 -12.33 -3.24
C GLU A 77 -2.58 -12.40 -2.17
N LEU A 78 -1.44 -11.77 -2.37
CA LEU A 78 -0.36 -11.74 -1.40
C LEU A 78 -0.81 -11.17 -0.06
N ILE A 79 -1.49 -10.02 -0.05
CA ILE A 79 -1.94 -9.37 1.18
C ILE A 79 -3.00 -10.21 1.88
N THR A 80 -3.99 -10.71 1.17
CA THR A 80 -5.10 -11.45 1.77
C THR A 80 -4.70 -12.83 2.29
N THR A 81 -3.71 -13.48 1.69
CA THR A 81 -3.26 -14.82 2.09
C THR A 81 -2.11 -14.78 3.10
N SER A 82 -1.11 -13.94 2.88
CA SER A 82 0.10 -13.90 3.71
C SER A 82 -0.01 -12.96 4.92
N TYR A 83 -0.89 -11.97 4.84
CA TYR A 83 -1.07 -10.95 5.88
C TYR A 83 -2.57 -10.81 6.25
N PRO A 84 -3.17 -11.84 6.86
CA PRO A 84 -4.63 -11.87 7.10
C PRO A 84 -5.13 -10.80 8.07
N LYS A 85 -4.25 -10.19 8.87
CA LYS A 85 -4.58 -9.07 9.78
C LYS A 85 -4.53 -7.71 9.10
N ASP A 86 -3.91 -7.62 7.93
CA ASP A 86 -3.85 -6.40 7.14
C ASP A 86 -5.18 -6.16 6.43
N THR A 87 -5.48 -4.90 6.17
CA THR A 87 -6.64 -4.52 5.36
C THR A 87 -6.20 -4.07 3.97
N LEU A 88 -6.95 -4.46 2.96
CA LEU A 88 -6.76 -4.03 1.58
C LEU A 88 -8.05 -3.45 1.04
N ASP A 89 -8.01 -2.20 0.62
CA ASP A 89 -9.06 -1.53 -0.12
C ASP A 89 -8.56 -1.23 -1.53
N VAL A 90 -9.39 -1.44 -2.53
CA VAL A 90 -9.06 -1.18 -3.93
C VAL A 90 -9.93 -0.05 -4.44
N ILE A 91 -9.30 0.93 -5.08
CA ILE A 91 -9.97 2.03 -5.75
C ILE A 91 -9.47 2.17 -7.19
N VAL A 92 -10.31 2.69 -8.03
CA VAL A 92 -9.95 3.08 -9.40
C VAL A 92 -10.11 4.58 -9.57
N PHE A 93 -9.34 5.16 -10.45
CA PHE A 93 -9.44 6.58 -10.76
C PHE A 93 -9.31 6.87 -12.24
N GLY A 94 -10.08 7.82 -12.67
CA GLY A 94 -10.12 8.38 -14.02
C GLY A 94 -10.40 9.87 -13.90
N ASN A 95 -11.54 10.38 -14.36
CA ASN A 95 -11.98 11.75 -14.06
C ASN A 95 -12.30 11.96 -12.58
N ASP A 96 -12.82 10.92 -11.93
CA ASP A 96 -13.08 10.81 -10.50
C ASP A 96 -12.46 9.52 -9.96
N ALA A 97 -12.69 9.23 -8.69
CA ALA A 97 -12.25 8.00 -8.06
C ALA A 97 -13.43 7.32 -7.34
N TRP A 98 -13.44 6.00 -7.36
CA TRP A 98 -14.45 5.19 -6.65
C TRP A 98 -13.88 3.86 -6.20
N PRO A 99 -14.40 3.31 -5.09
CA PRO A 99 -13.96 2.01 -4.59
C PRO A 99 -14.53 0.89 -5.45
N ILE A 100 -13.78 -0.21 -5.53
CA ILE A 100 -14.22 -1.46 -6.13
C ILE A 100 -13.95 -2.63 -5.19
N LYS A 101 -14.57 -3.76 -5.44
CA LYS A 101 -14.27 -5.00 -4.72
C LYS A 101 -13.11 -5.74 -5.39
N ILE A 102 -12.32 -6.47 -4.60
CA ILE A 102 -11.20 -7.27 -5.12
C ILE A 102 -11.65 -8.23 -6.22
N LYS A 103 -12.82 -8.82 -6.08
CA LYS A 103 -13.41 -9.73 -7.08
C LYS A 103 -13.69 -9.08 -8.44
N ASP A 104 -13.79 -7.76 -8.49
CA ASP A 104 -14.06 -7.01 -9.71
C ASP A 104 -12.78 -6.70 -10.50
N LEU A 105 -11.60 -6.91 -9.91
CA LEU A 105 -10.30 -6.64 -10.54
C LEU A 105 -10.14 -7.29 -11.92
N PRO A 106 -10.49 -8.57 -12.14
CA PRO A 106 -10.36 -9.20 -13.46
C PRO A 106 -11.21 -8.55 -14.55
N TYR A 107 -12.28 -7.87 -14.15
CA TYR A 107 -13.28 -7.28 -15.06
C TYR A 107 -13.12 -5.79 -15.25
N LEU A 108 -12.05 -5.18 -14.75
CA LEU A 108 -11.78 -3.77 -14.95
C LEU A 108 -11.63 -3.42 -16.42
N ASN A 109 -12.31 -2.37 -16.82
CA ASN A 109 -12.20 -1.79 -18.15
C ASN A 109 -11.70 -0.35 -18.06
N VAL A 110 -10.90 0.02 -19.03
CA VAL A 110 -10.49 1.41 -19.25
C VAL A 110 -11.68 2.19 -19.80
N GLY A 111 -11.92 3.36 -19.25
CA GLY A 111 -12.93 4.29 -19.73
C GLY A 111 -12.33 5.45 -20.51
N PRO A 112 -13.20 6.29 -21.13
CA PRO A 112 -12.78 7.50 -21.82
C PRO A 112 -12.46 8.63 -20.82
N TYR A 113 -11.60 8.33 -19.86
CA TYR A 113 -11.29 9.21 -18.75
C TYR A 113 -9.92 9.88 -18.90
N HIS A 114 -9.81 11.08 -18.37
CA HIS A 114 -8.54 11.69 -18.04
C HIS A 114 -8.01 11.14 -16.70
N THR A 115 -6.80 11.52 -16.33
CA THR A 115 -6.15 11.05 -15.11
C THR A 115 -6.28 12.09 -14.00
N ASN A 116 -7.21 11.90 -13.08
CA ASN A 116 -7.38 12.72 -11.88
C ASN A 116 -6.76 12.02 -10.67
N THR A 117 -5.46 12.14 -10.53
CA THR A 117 -4.71 11.53 -9.42
C THR A 117 -5.10 12.13 -8.07
N VAL A 118 -5.45 13.41 -8.02
CA VAL A 118 -5.87 14.09 -6.78
C VAL A 118 -7.15 13.45 -6.23
N ALA A 119 -8.16 13.22 -7.08
CA ALA A 119 -9.39 12.54 -6.64
C ALA A 119 -9.10 11.13 -6.09
N GLY A 120 -8.19 10.40 -6.74
CA GLY A 120 -7.75 9.10 -6.26
C GLY A 120 -7.07 9.16 -4.90
N LEU A 121 -6.14 10.09 -4.72
CA LEU A 121 -5.43 10.27 -3.44
C LEU A 121 -6.37 10.73 -2.32
N GLU A 122 -7.29 11.66 -2.60
CA GLU A 122 -8.29 12.10 -1.62
C GLU A 122 -9.15 10.94 -1.13
N LEU A 123 -9.66 10.11 -2.03
CA LEU A 123 -10.43 8.92 -1.68
C LEU A 123 -9.60 7.92 -0.87
N ALA A 124 -8.36 7.66 -1.29
CA ALA A 124 -7.44 6.77 -0.57
C ALA A 124 -7.17 7.28 0.85
N MET A 125 -6.92 8.57 1.00
CA MET A 125 -6.70 9.19 2.31
C MET A 125 -7.94 9.12 3.18
N ASP A 126 -9.13 9.33 2.64
CA ASP A 126 -10.39 9.22 3.38
C ASP A 126 -10.63 7.80 3.88
N ILE A 127 -10.34 6.79 3.07
CA ILE A 127 -10.40 5.39 3.47
C ILE A 127 -9.42 5.13 4.61
N LEU A 128 -8.16 5.56 4.47
CA LEU A 128 -7.12 5.32 5.45
C LEU A 128 -7.35 6.06 6.77
N ARG A 129 -7.95 7.25 6.75
CA ARG A 129 -8.31 7.99 7.98
C ARG A 129 -9.28 7.21 8.86
N ARG A 130 -10.15 6.41 8.27
CA ARG A 130 -11.13 5.59 9.00
C ARG A 130 -10.52 4.32 9.58
N LYS A 131 -9.31 3.94 9.17
CA LYS A 131 -8.61 2.76 9.69
C LYS A 131 -7.93 3.10 11.01
N ARG A 132 -8.03 2.17 11.97
CA ARG A 132 -7.43 2.34 13.31
C ARG A 132 -5.93 2.08 13.32
N ASN A 133 -5.42 1.33 12.36
CA ASN A 133 -4.00 0.98 12.27
C ASN A 133 -3.15 2.24 12.06
N THR A 134 -1.99 2.28 12.71
CA THR A 134 -1.03 3.38 12.55
C THR A 134 -0.24 3.26 11.25
N ASN A 135 0.03 2.02 10.80
CA ASN A 135 0.74 1.76 9.55
C ASN A 135 -0.24 1.81 8.37
N LYS A 136 0.01 2.72 7.46
CA LYS A 136 -0.84 2.98 6.30
C LYS A 136 0.02 3.17 5.07
N GLN A 137 -0.40 2.58 3.95
CA GLN A 137 0.31 2.75 2.67
C GLN A 137 -0.66 2.83 1.51
N ILE A 138 -0.20 3.46 0.45
CA ILE A 138 -0.90 3.56 -0.82
C ILE A 138 0.02 2.98 -1.90
N PHE A 139 -0.49 2.02 -2.66
CA PHE A 139 0.11 1.59 -3.93
C PHE A 139 -0.66 2.18 -5.08
N MET A 140 0.03 2.80 -6.00
CA MET A 140 -0.56 3.40 -7.19
C MET A 140 -0.02 2.70 -8.43
N ILE A 141 -0.93 2.24 -9.29
CA ILE A 141 -0.61 1.69 -10.59
C ILE A 141 -1.14 2.67 -11.64
N THR A 142 -0.25 3.34 -12.31
CA THR A 142 -0.55 4.35 -13.33
C THR A 142 0.53 4.33 -14.41
N ASP A 143 0.20 4.79 -15.61
CA ASP A 143 1.14 4.92 -16.72
C ASP A 143 1.45 6.38 -17.06
N GLY A 144 0.77 7.32 -16.43
CA GLY A 144 0.77 8.66 -16.90
C GLY A 144 0.79 9.75 -15.85
N LYS A 145 0.92 10.96 -16.38
CA LYS A 145 0.87 12.18 -15.61
C LYS A 145 -0.58 12.59 -15.35
N PRO A 146 -0.85 13.23 -14.21
CA PRO A 146 -2.15 13.84 -13.96
C PRO A 146 -2.54 14.78 -15.10
N SER A 147 -3.75 14.65 -15.61
CA SER A 147 -4.27 15.43 -16.71
C SER A 147 -5.65 16.05 -16.43
N CYS A 148 -6.20 15.78 -15.25
CA CYS A 148 -7.51 16.25 -14.86
C CYS A 148 -7.54 16.61 -13.38
N LEU A 149 -8.18 17.74 -13.07
CA LEU A 149 -8.45 18.21 -11.72
C LEU A 149 -9.92 18.62 -11.60
N ARG A 150 -10.53 18.31 -10.46
CA ARG A 150 -11.85 18.82 -10.13
C ARG A 150 -11.70 20.14 -9.38
N LEU A 151 -12.31 21.19 -9.94
CA LEU A 151 -12.31 22.51 -9.34
C LEU A 151 -13.35 22.60 -8.21
N PRO A 152 -13.23 23.59 -7.29
CA PRO A 152 -14.18 23.78 -6.20
C PRO A 152 -15.63 24.03 -6.67
N ASP A 153 -15.83 24.53 -7.87
CA ASP A 153 -17.13 24.75 -8.50
C ASP A 153 -17.75 23.46 -9.10
N GLY A 154 -17.03 22.32 -9.00
CA GLY A 154 -17.44 21.03 -9.51
C GLY A 154 -17.09 20.79 -10.99
N GLN A 155 -16.52 21.77 -11.67
CA GLN A 155 -16.03 21.59 -13.03
C GLN A 155 -14.69 20.86 -13.06
N TYR A 156 -14.37 20.26 -14.21
CA TYR A 156 -13.09 19.58 -14.43
C TYR A 156 -12.16 20.44 -15.28
N TYR A 157 -11.02 20.75 -14.72
CA TYR A 157 -9.91 21.30 -15.50
C TYR A 157 -9.12 20.15 -16.12
N LYS A 158 -8.92 20.19 -17.44
CA LYS A 158 -8.24 19.15 -18.20
C LYS A 158 -7.08 19.74 -18.98
N ASN A 159 -5.91 19.13 -18.85
CA ASN A 159 -4.71 19.52 -19.58
C ASN A 159 -3.98 18.26 -20.04
N SER A 160 -3.94 18.02 -21.34
CA SER A 160 -3.26 16.87 -21.92
C SER A 160 -1.73 16.89 -21.78
N ASN A 161 -1.15 18.04 -21.44
CA ASN A 161 0.29 18.19 -21.21
C ASN A 161 0.72 17.88 -19.76
N GLY A 162 -0.24 17.54 -18.90
CA GLY A 162 -0.02 17.27 -17.49
C GLY A 162 -0.29 18.46 -16.56
N LEU A 163 -0.54 18.16 -15.31
CA LEU A 163 -0.89 19.12 -14.24
C LEU A 163 0.11 19.07 -13.08
N ASP A 164 1.30 18.58 -13.33
CA ASP A 164 2.30 18.32 -12.28
C ASP A 164 2.58 19.53 -11.40
N GLN A 165 2.57 20.74 -12.01
CA GLN A 165 2.84 21.99 -11.30
C GLN A 165 1.66 22.49 -10.44
N MET A 166 0.43 22.09 -10.77
CA MET A 166 -0.77 22.54 -10.05
C MET A 166 -1.13 21.63 -8.85
N ILE A 167 -0.49 20.48 -8.75
CA ILE A 167 -0.79 19.51 -7.69
C ILE A 167 0.09 19.74 -6.46
N VAL A 168 1.19 20.47 -6.62
CA VAL A 168 2.19 20.71 -5.56
C VAL A 168 1.83 21.94 -4.69
N GLU A 169 0.92 22.79 -5.12
CA GLU A 169 0.37 23.91 -4.36
C GLU A 169 -0.90 23.52 -3.59
#